data_b006ef6d1a1e91f489c4e4789d7f5509
#
_entry.id   b006ef6d1a1e91f489c4e4789d7f5509
#
_cell.length_a   1.000
_cell.length_b   1.000
_cell.length_c   1.000
_cell.angle_alpha   90.00
_cell.angle_beta   90.00
_cell.angle_gamma   90.00
#
_symmetry.space_group_name_H-M   'P 1'
#
loop_
_entity.id
_entity.type
_entity.pdbx_description
1 polymer ?
#
loop_
_entity_poly.entity_id
_entity_poly.type
_entity_poly.pdbx_seq_one_letter_code
_entity_poly.pdbx_strand_id
1 'polypeptide(L)'
;MQKLINSVQNYAWGSKTALTDLYGIANPDNLPMAELWMGAHPKSSSKIEDASGQVRSLRDVIDADKAALLGDKVANRFGELPFLFKVLCADQPLSIQVHPNKKASELGFAKENAAGIPLDAAERNYKDPNHKPELVFALTPFLAMNAFREFSEIISLLQPVAGAHNAIAHFLENPNAEALSELFASLLNMQGEKKSHALAVLKAALNSQQGEPWDTIRVISAFYPDDSGLFSPLLLNVVKLNPGEAMFLFAETPHAYLNGVALEVMANSDNVLRAGLTPKYIDIPELVANVKFVAKPAAELLTQPVKNGAELDFPIPVDDFAFSLHDLSADETAIAQESAAILFCVEGEATLHKDSERLVLKPGESAFVAANESPVRVSGTGRLARVFNKL
;
A
#
# COMPACT_ATOMS: atom_id res chain seq x y z
N MET A 1 13.48 -5.42 23.62
CA MET A 1 12.63 -4.36 23.01
C MET A 1 13.51 -3.17 22.69
N GLN A 2 13.48 -2.68 21.45
CA GLN A 2 14.35 -1.58 21.04
C GLN A 2 13.56 -0.59 20.20
N LYS A 3 13.72 0.70 20.51
CA LYS A 3 13.11 1.77 19.70
C LYS A 3 13.77 1.79 18.34
N LEU A 4 12.96 1.90 17.28
CA LEU A 4 13.45 2.01 15.92
C LEU A 4 13.87 3.44 15.58
N ILE A 5 14.95 3.55 14.82
CA ILE A 5 15.37 4.77 14.14
C ILE A 5 15.01 4.55 12.66
N ASN A 6 14.00 5.27 12.20
CA ASN A 6 13.40 5.05 10.89
C ASN A 6 13.85 6.10 9.87
N SER A 7 13.80 5.76 8.59
CA SER A 7 14.13 6.65 7.50
C SER A 7 12.89 7.18 6.79
N VAL A 8 12.98 8.41 6.30
CA VAL A 8 11.95 9.06 5.48
C VAL A 8 12.34 8.95 4.01
N GLN A 9 11.36 8.58 3.16
CA GLN A 9 11.51 8.58 1.70
C GLN A 9 10.93 9.88 1.14
N ASN A 10 11.70 10.57 0.31
CA ASN A 10 11.39 11.91 -0.18
C ASN A 10 10.82 11.92 -1.61
N TYR A 11 9.92 11.00 -1.91
CA TYR A 11 9.25 10.96 -3.21
C TYR A 11 8.44 12.23 -3.45
N ALA A 12 8.41 12.70 -4.71
CA ALA A 12 7.81 13.99 -5.08
C ALA A 12 6.31 14.12 -4.74
N TRP A 13 5.57 13.02 -4.68
CA TRP A 13 4.15 13.01 -4.35
C TRP A 13 3.85 13.15 -2.85
N GLY A 14 4.89 13.14 -2.01
CA GLY A 14 4.73 13.19 -0.56
C GLY A 14 4.34 14.55 -0.01
N SER A 15 3.60 14.54 1.09
CA SER A 15 3.30 15.73 1.86
C SER A 15 4.56 16.30 2.52
N LYS A 16 4.68 17.62 2.54
CA LYS A 16 5.76 18.32 3.23
C LYS A 16 5.47 18.58 4.71
N THR A 17 4.24 18.38 5.13
CA THR A 17 3.76 18.79 6.47
C THR A 17 3.15 17.67 7.30
N ALA A 18 2.61 16.63 6.69
CA ALA A 18 1.81 15.62 7.39
C ALA A 18 2.57 14.89 8.51
N LEU A 19 3.80 14.44 8.29
CA LEU A 19 4.60 13.78 9.33
C LEU A 19 4.97 14.73 10.47
N THR A 20 5.18 16.01 10.17
CA THR A 20 5.43 17.03 11.18
C THR A 20 4.17 17.31 12.00
N ASP A 21 3.03 17.51 11.33
CA ASP A 21 1.76 17.83 11.98
C ASP A 21 1.24 16.69 12.85
N LEU A 22 1.36 15.44 12.39
CA LEU A 22 0.88 14.28 13.12
C LEU A 22 1.85 13.79 14.19
N TYR A 23 3.15 13.79 13.89
CA TYR A 23 4.15 13.07 14.67
C TYR A 23 5.37 13.90 15.07
N GLY A 24 5.36 15.20 14.80
CA GLY A 24 6.46 16.08 15.19
C GLY A 24 7.79 15.79 14.49
N ILE A 25 7.79 15.09 13.37
CA ILE A 25 8.99 14.79 12.60
C ILE A 25 9.47 16.07 11.93
N ALA A 26 10.69 16.49 12.22
CA ALA A 26 11.25 17.73 11.68
C ALA A 26 11.46 17.64 10.15
N ASN A 27 11.15 18.73 9.46
CA ASN A 27 11.40 18.88 8.02
C ASN A 27 12.08 20.22 7.73
N PRO A 28 13.35 20.41 8.17
CA PRO A 28 14.05 21.70 8.08
C PRO A 28 14.28 22.14 6.63
N ASP A 29 14.42 21.19 5.70
CA ASP A 29 14.70 21.46 4.28
C ASP A 29 13.44 21.58 3.42
N ASN A 30 12.25 21.50 4.04
CA ASN A 30 10.96 21.57 3.37
C ASN A 30 10.83 20.62 2.17
N LEU A 31 11.31 19.37 2.34
CA LEU A 31 11.23 18.32 1.34
C LEU A 31 9.89 17.58 1.41
N PRO A 32 9.44 16.97 0.31
CA PRO A 32 8.38 15.97 0.40
C PRO A 32 8.79 14.86 1.36
N MET A 33 7.93 14.50 2.30
CA MET A 33 8.09 13.37 3.21
C MET A 33 6.99 12.37 2.91
N ALA A 34 7.24 11.53 1.92
CA ALA A 34 6.23 10.63 1.35
C ALA A 34 5.95 9.43 2.23
N GLU A 35 6.98 8.81 2.77
CA GLU A 35 6.87 7.59 3.56
C GLU A 35 7.90 7.57 4.70
N LEU A 36 7.46 7.11 5.87
CA LEU A 36 8.33 6.71 6.97
C LEU A 36 8.41 5.17 6.97
N TRP A 37 9.61 4.60 6.86
CA TRP A 37 9.81 3.16 6.75
C TRP A 37 10.20 2.53 8.08
N MET A 38 9.49 1.48 8.47
CA MET A 38 9.74 0.68 9.66
C MET A 38 9.90 -0.79 9.25
N GLY A 39 11.12 -1.30 9.29
CA GLY A 39 11.41 -2.66 8.86
C GLY A 39 12.88 -2.85 8.51
N ALA A 40 13.16 -3.97 7.86
CA ALA A 40 14.51 -4.39 7.48
C ALA A 40 14.68 -4.49 5.95
N HIS A 41 14.04 -3.58 5.22
CA HIS A 41 14.13 -3.57 3.76
C HIS A 41 15.57 -3.28 3.30
N PRO A 42 16.11 -4.01 2.30
CA PRO A 42 17.52 -3.87 1.87
C PRO A 42 17.89 -2.45 1.43
N LYS A 43 16.95 -1.70 0.86
CA LYS A 43 17.20 -0.34 0.40
C LYS A 43 17.34 0.68 1.53
N SER A 44 16.64 0.48 2.64
CA SER A 44 16.62 1.44 3.75
C SER A 44 16.07 0.78 5.02
N SER A 45 16.90 -0.05 5.64
CA SER A 45 16.55 -0.69 6.91
C SER A 45 16.45 0.33 8.04
N SER A 46 15.46 0.16 8.91
CA SER A 46 15.46 0.81 10.23
C SER A 46 16.73 0.44 10.99
N LYS A 47 17.11 1.29 11.92
CA LYS A 47 18.28 1.09 12.80
C LYS A 47 17.83 0.97 14.23
N ILE A 48 18.65 0.34 15.05
CA ILE A 48 18.50 0.24 16.50
C ILE A 48 19.80 0.65 17.15
N GLU A 49 19.72 1.15 18.37
CA GLU A 49 20.87 1.41 19.24
C GLU A 49 20.99 0.24 20.22
N ASP A 50 22.14 -0.44 20.22
CA ASP A 50 22.40 -1.54 21.13
C ASP A 50 22.78 -1.04 22.54
N ALA A 51 22.92 -1.99 23.49
CA ALA A 51 23.25 -1.67 24.88
C ALA A 51 24.59 -0.93 25.06
N SER A 52 25.49 -0.96 24.06
CA SER A 52 26.75 -0.23 24.05
C SER A 52 26.63 1.19 23.49
N GLY A 53 25.44 1.58 23.00
CA GLY A 53 25.20 2.84 22.30
C GLY A 53 25.58 2.81 20.82
N GLN A 54 25.91 1.65 20.27
CA GLN A 54 26.21 1.51 18.86
C GLN A 54 24.93 1.39 18.03
N VAL A 55 24.83 2.23 17.00
CA VAL A 55 23.70 2.19 16.04
C VAL A 55 23.99 1.14 14.96
N ARG A 56 23.06 0.21 14.80
CA ARG A 56 23.16 -0.89 13.83
C ARG A 56 21.91 -1.00 12.97
N SER A 57 22.07 -1.47 11.74
CA SER A 57 20.94 -1.81 10.87
C SER A 57 20.13 -2.96 11.49
N LEU A 58 18.80 -2.81 11.53
CA LEU A 58 17.91 -3.89 11.97
C LEU A 58 18.10 -5.16 11.13
N ARG A 59 18.33 -5.00 9.83
CA ARG A 59 18.61 -6.12 8.92
C ARG A 59 19.84 -6.91 9.35
N ASP A 60 20.95 -6.23 9.65
CA ASP A 60 22.18 -6.87 10.09
C ASP A 60 22.00 -7.58 11.44
N VAL A 61 21.25 -6.97 12.35
CA VAL A 61 20.92 -7.57 13.65
C VAL A 61 20.09 -8.84 13.48
N ILE A 62 19.08 -8.82 12.62
CA ILE A 62 18.26 -10.00 12.31
C ILE A 62 19.10 -11.09 11.65
N ASP A 63 19.95 -10.73 10.67
CA ASP A 63 20.79 -11.68 9.95
C ASP A 63 21.79 -12.42 10.87
N ALA A 64 22.18 -11.81 11.99
CA ALA A 64 23.07 -12.42 12.97
C ALA A 64 22.43 -13.58 13.76
N ASP A 65 21.11 -13.55 13.99
CA ASP A 65 20.37 -14.61 14.69
C ASP A 65 18.88 -14.62 14.27
N LYS A 66 18.63 -15.11 13.08
CA LYS A 66 17.28 -15.14 12.48
C LYS A 66 16.29 -15.97 13.30
N ALA A 67 16.72 -17.11 13.83
CA ALA A 67 15.84 -18.02 14.56
C ALA A 67 15.32 -17.37 15.86
N ALA A 68 16.23 -16.76 16.64
CA ALA A 68 15.86 -16.10 17.89
C ALA A 68 15.01 -14.85 17.67
N LEU A 69 15.34 -14.06 16.65
CA LEU A 69 14.72 -12.76 16.42
C LEU A 69 13.41 -12.83 15.63
N LEU A 70 13.34 -13.68 14.60
CA LEU A 70 12.15 -13.83 13.76
C LEU A 70 11.19 -14.92 14.26
N GLY A 71 11.68 -15.86 15.08
CA GLY A 71 11.02 -17.13 15.39
C GLY A 71 11.28 -18.18 14.32
N ASP A 72 11.29 -19.45 14.73
CA ASP A 72 11.68 -20.56 13.86
C ASP A 72 10.83 -20.67 12.59
N LYS A 73 9.53 -20.51 12.73
CA LYS A 73 8.60 -20.62 11.58
C LYS A 73 8.86 -19.55 10.53
N VAL A 74 9.03 -18.30 10.94
CA VAL A 74 9.29 -17.16 10.04
C VAL A 74 10.68 -17.27 9.45
N ALA A 75 11.70 -17.59 10.25
CA ALA A 75 13.07 -17.76 9.79
C ALA A 75 13.18 -18.87 8.74
N ASN A 76 12.52 -20.02 8.96
CA ASN A 76 12.53 -21.15 8.03
C ASN A 76 11.77 -20.85 6.73
N ARG A 77 10.63 -20.14 6.82
CA ARG A 77 9.80 -19.87 5.65
C ARG A 77 10.28 -18.71 4.79
N PHE A 78 10.69 -17.62 5.42
CA PHE A 78 11.02 -16.37 4.73
C PHE A 78 12.52 -16.04 4.75
N GLY A 79 13.24 -16.48 5.76
CA GLY A 79 14.67 -16.18 5.91
C GLY A 79 15.01 -14.72 6.20
N GLU A 80 13.99 -13.87 6.35
CA GLU A 80 14.09 -12.44 6.65
C GLU A 80 12.81 -11.97 7.34
N LEU A 81 12.80 -10.72 7.84
CA LEU A 81 11.57 -10.05 8.24
C LEU A 81 10.71 -9.85 6.99
N PRO A 82 9.53 -10.52 6.87
CA PRO A 82 8.87 -10.65 5.57
C PRO A 82 8.02 -9.45 5.18
N PHE A 83 7.96 -8.40 5.97
CA PHE A 83 7.12 -7.23 5.74
C PHE A 83 7.87 -5.91 5.91
N LEU A 84 7.33 -4.87 5.28
CA LEU A 84 7.69 -3.48 5.48
C LEU A 84 6.44 -2.73 5.99
N PHE A 85 6.61 -1.98 7.06
CA PHE A 85 5.59 -1.16 7.66
C PHE A 85 5.90 0.31 7.41
N LYS A 86 4.89 1.10 7.07
CA LYS A 86 5.09 2.50 6.68
C LYS A 86 4.02 3.42 7.25
N VAL A 87 4.39 4.68 7.45
CA VAL A 87 3.43 5.79 7.40
C VAL A 87 3.53 6.39 6.00
N LEU A 88 2.44 6.40 5.25
CA LEU A 88 2.38 6.91 3.88
C LEU A 88 1.58 8.21 3.87
N CYS A 89 2.15 9.26 3.26
CA CYS A 89 1.59 10.62 3.23
C CYS A 89 1.45 11.09 1.78
N ALA A 90 0.32 10.77 1.16
CA ALA A 90 0.03 11.16 -0.22
C ALA A 90 -0.57 12.57 -0.28
N ASP A 91 0.15 13.51 -0.88
CA ASP A 91 -0.30 14.86 -1.18
C ASP A 91 -0.75 15.01 -2.64
N GLN A 92 -0.28 14.11 -3.49
CA GLN A 92 -0.62 14.01 -4.90
C GLN A 92 -1.03 12.58 -5.24
N PRO A 93 -1.84 12.36 -6.28
CA PRO A 93 -2.19 11.02 -6.73
C PRO A 93 -0.96 10.21 -7.14
N LEU A 94 -0.86 8.99 -6.61
CA LEU A 94 0.13 8.02 -7.04
C LEU A 94 -0.36 7.32 -8.31
N SER A 95 0.56 6.65 -9.02
CA SER A 95 0.22 5.88 -10.21
C SER A 95 -0.75 4.74 -9.89
N ILE A 96 -1.55 4.38 -10.90
CA ILE A 96 -2.35 3.16 -10.85
C ILE A 96 -1.42 1.97 -11.04
N GLN A 97 -1.54 0.97 -10.17
CA GLN A 97 -0.66 -0.19 -10.07
C GLN A 97 -1.43 -1.49 -10.04
N VAL A 98 -0.77 -2.52 -10.55
CA VAL A 98 -1.17 -3.92 -10.38
C VAL A 98 0.04 -4.69 -9.91
N HIS A 99 -0.12 -5.52 -8.90
CA HIS A 99 0.95 -6.40 -8.43
C HIS A 99 0.70 -7.82 -8.91
N PRO A 100 1.69 -8.46 -9.54
CA PRO A 100 1.56 -9.84 -9.99
C PRO A 100 1.44 -10.78 -8.79
N ASN A 101 0.80 -11.94 -8.98
CA ASN A 101 0.76 -12.97 -7.96
C ASN A 101 2.15 -13.61 -7.76
N LYS A 102 2.31 -14.44 -6.73
CA LYS A 102 3.59 -15.06 -6.38
C LYS A 102 4.21 -15.85 -7.54
N LYS A 103 3.42 -16.72 -8.18
CA LYS A 103 3.88 -17.54 -9.30
C LYS A 103 4.30 -16.71 -10.51
N ALA A 104 3.49 -15.70 -10.85
CA ALA A 104 3.80 -14.79 -11.96
C ALA A 104 5.07 -13.98 -11.67
N SER A 105 5.29 -13.56 -10.42
CA SER A 105 6.50 -12.86 -10.00
C SER A 105 7.75 -13.73 -10.14
N GLU A 106 7.70 -14.98 -9.71
CA GLU A 106 8.80 -15.94 -9.85
C GLU A 106 9.15 -16.21 -11.31
N LEU A 107 8.15 -16.47 -12.14
CA LEU A 107 8.33 -16.72 -13.59
C LEU A 107 8.83 -15.47 -14.32
N GLY A 108 8.23 -14.32 -14.05
CA GLY A 108 8.60 -13.05 -14.68
C GLY A 108 10.02 -12.61 -14.32
N PHE A 109 10.39 -12.74 -13.07
CA PHE A 109 11.73 -12.44 -12.59
C PHE A 109 12.80 -13.33 -13.27
N ALA A 110 12.55 -14.64 -13.31
CA ALA A 110 13.44 -15.58 -14.00
C ALA A 110 13.54 -15.29 -15.50
N LYS A 111 12.44 -14.99 -16.15
CA LYS A 111 12.40 -14.66 -17.60
C LYS A 111 13.15 -13.39 -17.93
N GLU A 112 12.97 -12.33 -17.17
CA GLU A 112 13.68 -11.07 -17.39
C GLU A 112 15.17 -11.18 -17.07
N ASN A 113 15.55 -11.96 -16.07
CA ASN A 113 16.96 -12.30 -15.81
C ASN A 113 17.60 -13.07 -16.97
N ALA A 114 16.92 -14.08 -17.51
CA ALA A 114 17.39 -14.85 -18.66
C ALA A 114 17.53 -13.98 -19.93
N ALA A 115 16.65 -12.99 -20.10
CA ALA A 115 16.73 -12.02 -21.18
C ALA A 115 17.82 -10.95 -20.98
N GLY A 116 18.50 -10.92 -19.84
CA GLY A 116 19.57 -9.98 -19.52
C GLY A 116 19.11 -8.55 -19.29
N ILE A 117 17.82 -8.34 -18.94
CA ILE A 117 17.30 -7.00 -18.63
C ILE A 117 17.81 -6.57 -17.25
N PRO A 118 18.58 -5.46 -17.15
CA PRO A 118 19.06 -4.96 -15.85
C PRO A 118 17.91 -4.65 -14.88
N LEU A 119 18.16 -4.87 -13.59
CA LEU A 119 17.14 -4.62 -12.54
C LEU A 119 16.69 -3.16 -12.46
N ASP A 120 17.55 -2.23 -12.82
CA ASP A 120 17.31 -0.79 -12.81
C ASP A 120 16.82 -0.23 -14.16
N ALA A 121 16.69 -1.08 -15.19
CA ALA A 121 16.18 -0.67 -16.48
C ALA A 121 14.73 -0.18 -16.39
N ALA A 122 14.40 0.85 -17.17
CA ALA A 122 13.07 1.45 -17.18
C ALA A 122 11.96 0.46 -17.59
N GLU A 123 12.29 -0.48 -18.49
CA GLU A 123 11.42 -1.53 -19.00
C GLU A 123 11.36 -2.79 -18.10
N ARG A 124 12.14 -2.83 -17.02
CA ARG A 124 12.12 -3.96 -16.09
C ARG A 124 10.84 -3.98 -15.27
N ASN A 125 10.02 -5.03 -15.41
CA ASN A 125 8.77 -5.21 -14.67
C ASN A 125 8.98 -5.88 -13.31
N TYR A 126 9.82 -6.93 -13.28
CA TYR A 126 10.03 -7.77 -12.09
C TYR A 126 11.38 -7.47 -11.44
N LYS A 127 11.34 -6.78 -10.29
CA LYS A 127 12.53 -6.40 -9.51
C LYS A 127 12.99 -7.52 -8.58
N ASP A 128 12.08 -8.40 -8.22
CA ASP A 128 12.26 -9.53 -7.30
C ASP A 128 11.26 -10.65 -7.63
N PRO A 129 11.45 -11.87 -7.09
CA PRO A 129 10.55 -12.99 -7.34
C PRO A 129 9.34 -13.03 -6.40
N ASN A 130 9.04 -11.95 -5.68
CA ASN A 130 8.01 -11.95 -4.65
C ASN A 130 6.72 -11.27 -5.09
N HIS A 131 5.62 -11.64 -4.43
CA HIS A 131 4.36 -10.92 -4.53
C HIS A 131 4.37 -9.69 -3.60
N LYS A 132 3.41 -8.78 -3.81
CA LYS A 132 3.31 -7.55 -3.03
C LYS A 132 1.89 -7.33 -2.49
N PRO A 133 1.37 -8.22 -1.64
CA PRO A 133 0.15 -7.93 -0.91
C PRO A 133 0.35 -6.74 0.02
N GLU A 134 -0.69 -5.92 0.17
CA GLU A 134 -0.65 -4.69 0.95
C GLU A 134 -1.94 -4.56 1.78
N LEU A 135 -1.82 -3.96 2.96
CA LEU A 135 -2.93 -3.46 3.76
C LEU A 135 -2.71 -1.96 3.99
N VAL A 136 -3.75 -1.18 3.75
CA VAL A 136 -3.77 0.25 4.10
C VAL A 136 -4.76 0.48 5.25
N PHE A 137 -4.33 1.27 6.24
CA PHE A 137 -5.14 1.67 7.40
C PHE A 137 -5.13 3.20 7.49
N ALA A 138 -6.29 3.82 7.33
CA ALA A 138 -6.40 5.27 7.27
C ALA A 138 -6.15 5.94 8.63
N LEU A 139 -5.25 6.93 8.65
CA LEU A 139 -5.01 7.81 9.79
C LEU A 139 -5.77 9.14 9.66
N THR A 140 -5.96 9.60 8.44
CA THR A 140 -6.79 10.74 8.05
C THR A 140 -7.82 10.26 7.02
N PRO A 141 -8.81 11.07 6.62
CA PRO A 141 -9.59 10.74 5.43
C PRO A 141 -8.64 10.38 4.28
N PHE A 142 -8.86 9.23 3.66
CA PHE A 142 -7.94 8.65 2.68
C PHE A 142 -8.69 8.28 1.40
N LEU A 143 -8.29 8.89 0.29
CA LEU A 143 -8.89 8.66 -1.01
C LEU A 143 -8.05 7.67 -1.81
N ALA A 144 -8.69 6.63 -2.35
CA ALA A 144 -8.05 5.59 -3.13
C ALA A 144 -8.97 5.08 -4.25
N MET A 145 -8.40 4.32 -5.16
CA MET A 145 -9.14 3.45 -6.09
C MET A 145 -8.74 2.01 -5.84
N ASN A 146 -9.69 1.08 -5.88
CA ASN A 146 -9.42 -0.34 -5.71
C ASN A 146 -10.46 -1.21 -6.40
N ALA A 147 -9.99 -2.12 -7.25
CA ALA A 147 -10.76 -3.12 -7.97
C ALA A 147 -11.79 -2.53 -8.97
N PHE A 148 -12.19 -3.35 -9.94
CA PHE A 148 -13.22 -2.95 -10.89
C PHE A 148 -14.58 -2.83 -10.20
N ARG A 149 -15.33 -1.79 -10.60
CA ARG A 149 -16.73 -1.61 -10.21
C ARG A 149 -17.58 -2.77 -10.73
N GLU A 150 -18.76 -2.93 -10.18
CA GLU A 150 -19.78 -3.77 -10.78
C GLU A 150 -20.07 -3.28 -12.21
N PHE A 151 -20.26 -4.21 -13.16
CA PHE A 151 -20.41 -3.86 -14.57
C PHE A 151 -21.60 -2.96 -14.84
N SER A 152 -22.68 -3.09 -14.07
CA SER A 152 -23.83 -2.18 -14.14
C SER A 152 -23.45 -0.74 -13.82
N GLU A 153 -22.57 -0.50 -12.86
CA GLU A 153 -22.05 0.83 -12.54
C GLU A 153 -21.16 1.36 -13.67
N ILE A 154 -20.26 0.53 -14.19
CA ILE A 154 -19.37 0.90 -15.32
C ILE A 154 -20.20 1.31 -16.52
N ILE A 155 -21.24 0.56 -16.85
CA ILE A 155 -22.16 0.87 -17.96
C ILE A 155 -22.76 2.25 -17.77
N SER A 156 -23.32 2.56 -16.58
CA SER A 156 -23.92 3.84 -16.29
C SER A 156 -22.92 4.99 -16.39
N LEU A 157 -21.71 4.80 -15.86
CA LEU A 157 -20.68 5.83 -15.81
C LEU A 157 -20.03 6.10 -17.18
N LEU A 158 -20.02 5.11 -18.07
CA LEU A 158 -19.46 5.25 -19.42
C LEU A 158 -20.43 5.93 -20.41
N GLN A 159 -21.72 5.97 -20.13
CA GLN A 159 -22.70 6.59 -21.04
C GLN A 159 -22.32 8.02 -21.45
N PRO A 160 -21.97 8.94 -20.52
CA PRO A 160 -21.60 10.31 -20.88
C PRO A 160 -20.34 10.41 -21.76
N VAL A 161 -19.51 9.38 -21.79
CA VAL A 161 -18.25 9.34 -22.54
C VAL A 161 -18.21 8.28 -23.64
N ALA A 162 -19.38 7.76 -24.04
CA ALA A 162 -19.49 6.70 -25.03
C ALA A 162 -18.80 7.02 -26.36
N GLY A 163 -18.76 8.29 -26.76
CA GLY A 163 -18.09 8.76 -27.97
C GLY A 163 -16.56 8.88 -27.88
N ALA A 164 -15.96 8.64 -26.70
CA ALA A 164 -14.52 8.82 -26.51
C ALA A 164 -13.67 7.79 -27.26
N HIS A 165 -14.11 6.54 -27.30
CA HIS A 165 -13.40 5.44 -27.95
C HIS A 165 -14.34 4.29 -28.33
N ASN A 166 -14.06 3.63 -29.45
CA ASN A 166 -14.88 2.49 -29.93
C ASN A 166 -14.95 1.34 -28.92
N ALA A 167 -13.91 1.09 -28.16
CA ALA A 167 -13.89 0.05 -27.13
C ALA A 167 -14.91 0.31 -26.00
N ILE A 168 -15.25 1.57 -25.74
CA ILE A 168 -16.33 1.92 -24.79
C ILE A 168 -17.67 1.48 -25.36
N ALA A 169 -17.96 1.83 -26.60
CA ALA A 169 -19.20 1.39 -27.28
C ALA A 169 -19.33 -0.12 -27.31
N HIS A 170 -18.23 -0.83 -27.62
CA HIS A 170 -18.19 -2.30 -27.63
C HIS A 170 -18.50 -2.89 -26.25
N PHE A 171 -17.91 -2.35 -25.18
CA PHE A 171 -18.22 -2.78 -23.81
C PHE A 171 -19.68 -2.53 -23.44
N LEU A 172 -20.25 -1.37 -23.82
CA LEU A 172 -21.64 -1.06 -23.55
C LEU A 172 -22.61 -2.02 -24.24
N GLU A 173 -22.27 -2.51 -25.43
CA GLU A 173 -23.03 -3.51 -26.16
C GLU A 173 -22.87 -4.93 -25.59
N ASN A 174 -21.67 -5.26 -25.11
CA ASN A 174 -21.27 -6.60 -24.62
C ASN A 174 -20.51 -6.49 -23.29
N PRO A 175 -21.19 -6.19 -22.19
CA PRO A 175 -20.53 -5.97 -20.89
C PRO A 175 -20.08 -7.30 -20.26
N ASN A 176 -18.87 -7.72 -20.58
CA ASN A 176 -18.24 -8.92 -20.04
C ASN A 176 -16.74 -8.69 -19.75
N ALA A 177 -16.09 -9.67 -19.14
CA ALA A 177 -14.68 -9.60 -18.76
C ALA A 177 -13.75 -9.36 -19.95
N GLU A 178 -14.02 -10.00 -21.10
CA GLU A 178 -13.23 -9.85 -22.32
C GLU A 178 -13.32 -8.43 -22.87
N ALA A 179 -14.52 -7.87 -22.96
CA ALA A 179 -14.73 -6.50 -23.41
C ALA A 179 -14.14 -5.48 -22.44
N LEU A 180 -14.15 -5.73 -21.12
CA LEU A 180 -13.50 -4.89 -20.13
C LEU A 180 -11.97 -4.92 -20.29
N SER A 181 -11.39 -6.10 -20.54
CA SER A 181 -9.96 -6.26 -20.83
C SER A 181 -9.56 -5.47 -22.08
N GLU A 182 -10.34 -5.58 -23.13
CA GLU A 182 -10.13 -4.83 -24.38
C GLU A 182 -10.23 -3.32 -24.16
N LEU A 183 -11.23 -2.87 -23.41
CA LEU A 183 -11.41 -1.46 -23.05
C LEU A 183 -10.22 -0.93 -22.26
N PHE A 184 -9.80 -1.67 -21.23
CA PHE A 184 -8.68 -1.30 -20.37
C PHE A 184 -7.38 -1.15 -21.16
N ALA A 185 -7.05 -2.15 -22.00
CA ALA A 185 -5.89 -2.10 -22.87
C ALA A 185 -5.98 -0.98 -23.90
N SER A 186 -7.15 -0.79 -24.52
CA SER A 186 -7.35 0.25 -25.56
C SER A 186 -7.17 1.65 -25.02
N LEU A 187 -7.68 1.95 -23.82
CA LEU A 187 -7.50 3.24 -23.18
C LEU A 187 -6.02 3.53 -22.90
N LEU A 188 -5.27 2.54 -22.43
CA LEU A 188 -3.84 2.68 -22.17
C LEU A 188 -2.99 2.78 -23.44
N ASN A 189 -3.43 2.20 -24.54
CA ASN A 189 -2.75 2.24 -25.84
C ASN A 189 -3.02 3.51 -26.63
N MET A 190 -3.97 4.35 -26.23
CA MET A 190 -4.29 5.57 -26.96
C MET A 190 -3.09 6.52 -27.08
N GLN A 191 -2.87 7.03 -28.29
CA GLN A 191 -1.84 8.02 -28.58
C GLN A 191 -2.35 9.06 -29.60
N GLY A 192 -1.67 10.20 -29.70
CA GLY A 192 -1.92 11.21 -30.70
C GLY A 192 -3.36 11.74 -30.67
N GLU A 193 -3.97 11.88 -31.83
CA GLU A 193 -5.31 12.43 -32.01
C GLU A 193 -6.40 11.60 -31.34
N LYS A 194 -6.26 10.27 -31.31
CA LYS A 194 -7.21 9.37 -30.61
C LYS A 194 -7.26 9.67 -29.11
N LYS A 195 -6.08 9.84 -28.50
CA LYS A 195 -5.97 10.19 -27.09
C LYS A 195 -6.53 11.58 -26.83
N SER A 196 -6.16 12.57 -27.64
CA SER A 196 -6.66 13.95 -27.51
C SER A 196 -8.18 14.02 -27.64
N HIS A 197 -8.75 13.29 -28.58
CA HIS A 197 -10.20 13.19 -28.77
C HIS A 197 -10.87 12.57 -27.53
N ALA A 198 -10.37 11.43 -27.05
CA ALA A 198 -10.94 10.74 -25.91
C ALA A 198 -10.92 11.61 -24.64
N LEU A 199 -9.79 12.29 -24.40
CA LEU A 199 -9.66 13.20 -23.25
C LEU A 199 -10.55 14.44 -23.41
N ALA A 200 -10.75 14.95 -24.61
CA ALA A 200 -11.67 16.07 -24.87
C ALA A 200 -13.12 15.67 -24.56
N VAL A 201 -13.53 14.47 -24.94
CA VAL A 201 -14.88 13.92 -24.60
C VAL A 201 -15.04 13.78 -23.08
N LEU A 202 -14.05 13.26 -22.39
CA LEU A 202 -14.06 13.14 -20.93
C LEU A 202 -14.14 14.51 -20.26
N LYS A 203 -13.33 15.47 -20.67
CA LYS A 203 -13.33 16.83 -20.13
C LYS A 203 -14.67 17.55 -20.36
N ALA A 204 -15.31 17.34 -21.52
CA ALA A 204 -16.65 17.84 -21.79
C ALA A 204 -17.69 17.26 -20.85
N ALA A 205 -17.62 15.96 -20.57
CA ALA A 205 -18.50 15.30 -19.59
C ALA A 205 -18.32 15.88 -18.17
N LEU A 206 -17.12 16.26 -17.77
CA LEU A 206 -16.87 16.90 -16.47
C LEU A 206 -17.62 18.22 -16.29
N ASN A 207 -17.97 18.93 -17.38
CA ASN A 207 -18.72 20.18 -17.31
C ASN A 207 -20.20 19.98 -16.92
N SER A 208 -20.74 18.77 -17.13
CA SER A 208 -22.15 18.45 -16.88
C SER A 208 -22.38 17.43 -15.78
N GLN A 209 -21.38 16.63 -15.43
CA GLN A 209 -21.46 15.60 -14.40
C GLN A 209 -21.04 16.13 -13.03
N GLN A 210 -21.73 15.69 -11.98
CA GLN A 210 -21.49 16.10 -10.60
C GLN A 210 -21.29 14.88 -9.69
N GLY A 211 -20.59 15.08 -8.56
CA GLY A 211 -20.35 14.04 -7.57
C GLY A 211 -19.29 13.02 -8.00
N GLU A 212 -19.20 11.91 -7.26
CA GLU A 212 -18.26 10.84 -7.57
C GLU A 212 -18.76 9.95 -8.70
N PRO A 213 -17.87 9.43 -9.56
CA PRO A 213 -16.40 9.58 -9.54
C PRO A 213 -15.86 10.83 -10.28
N TRP A 214 -16.74 11.67 -10.77
CA TRP A 214 -16.35 12.84 -11.58
C TRP A 214 -15.52 13.85 -10.79
N ASP A 215 -15.82 14.04 -9.51
CA ASP A 215 -15.03 14.91 -8.63
C ASP A 215 -13.61 14.39 -8.46
N THR A 216 -13.43 13.08 -8.32
CA THR A 216 -12.10 12.44 -8.29
C THR A 216 -11.34 12.64 -9.60
N ILE A 217 -12.01 12.52 -10.74
CA ILE A 217 -11.37 12.78 -12.05
C ILE A 217 -10.89 14.24 -12.11
N ARG A 218 -11.68 15.21 -11.62
CA ARG A 218 -11.28 16.62 -11.57
C ARG A 218 -10.00 16.81 -10.73
N VAL A 219 -9.92 16.18 -9.57
CA VAL A 219 -8.74 16.23 -8.70
C VAL A 219 -7.53 15.65 -9.42
N ILE A 220 -7.64 14.47 -10.01
CA ILE A 220 -6.54 13.80 -10.70
C ILE A 220 -6.09 14.60 -11.93
N SER A 221 -7.02 15.21 -12.67
CA SER A 221 -6.73 15.96 -13.90
C SER A 221 -5.85 17.19 -13.67
N ALA A 222 -5.85 17.73 -12.44
CA ALA A 222 -4.95 18.83 -12.07
C ALA A 222 -3.47 18.40 -12.06
N PHE A 223 -3.20 17.11 -11.84
CA PHE A 223 -1.85 16.55 -11.80
C PHE A 223 -1.46 15.81 -13.08
N TYR A 224 -2.42 15.18 -13.74
CA TYR A 224 -2.23 14.35 -14.93
C TYR A 224 -3.25 14.73 -16.03
N PRO A 225 -3.18 15.97 -16.58
CA PRO A 225 -4.22 16.48 -17.49
C PRO A 225 -4.32 15.71 -18.82
N ASP A 226 -3.25 15.04 -19.24
CA ASP A 226 -3.14 14.36 -20.53
C ASP A 226 -2.94 12.84 -20.40
N ASP A 227 -3.26 12.29 -19.25
CA ASP A 227 -3.10 10.85 -18.95
C ASP A 227 -4.40 10.08 -19.18
N SER A 228 -4.34 8.98 -19.93
CA SER A 228 -5.49 8.10 -20.16
C SER A 228 -6.02 7.45 -18.88
N GLY A 229 -5.23 7.41 -17.82
CA GLY A 229 -5.65 6.98 -16.48
C GLY A 229 -6.78 7.84 -15.89
N LEU A 230 -7.09 8.99 -16.47
CA LEU A 230 -8.24 9.81 -16.09
C LEU A 230 -9.59 9.09 -16.30
N PHE A 231 -9.65 8.07 -17.16
CA PHE A 231 -10.83 7.22 -17.31
C PHE A 231 -10.98 6.21 -16.16
N SER A 232 -9.91 5.92 -15.44
CA SER A 232 -9.89 4.84 -14.45
C SER A 232 -10.92 4.97 -13.33
N PRO A 233 -11.26 6.16 -12.81
CA PRO A 233 -12.33 6.28 -11.80
C PRO A 233 -13.71 5.83 -12.28
N LEU A 234 -13.94 5.77 -13.61
CA LEU A 234 -15.16 5.23 -14.21
C LEU A 234 -15.20 3.70 -14.20
N LEU A 235 -14.04 3.06 -14.16
CA LEU A 235 -13.87 1.60 -14.20
C LEU A 235 -13.60 1.00 -12.83
N LEU A 236 -12.85 1.71 -11.98
CA LEU A 236 -12.43 1.26 -10.64
C LEU A 236 -13.29 1.90 -9.57
N ASN A 237 -13.51 1.16 -8.48
CA ASN A 237 -14.16 1.74 -7.30
C ASN A 237 -13.32 2.89 -6.74
N VAL A 238 -13.95 4.04 -6.54
CA VAL A 238 -13.38 5.15 -5.76
C VAL A 238 -13.76 4.94 -4.30
N VAL A 239 -12.77 4.89 -3.42
CA VAL A 239 -12.94 4.55 -2.02
C VAL A 239 -12.46 5.71 -1.15
N LYS A 240 -13.33 6.17 -0.25
CA LYS A 240 -12.99 7.16 0.79
C LYS A 240 -12.97 6.44 2.13
N LEU A 241 -11.77 6.17 2.63
CA LEU A 241 -11.61 5.56 3.95
C LEU A 241 -11.69 6.65 5.02
N ASN A 242 -12.50 6.41 6.05
CA ASN A 242 -12.48 7.21 7.26
C ASN A 242 -11.29 6.79 8.14
N PRO A 243 -10.77 7.69 9.00
CA PRO A 243 -9.76 7.30 9.97
C PRO A 243 -10.18 6.06 10.77
N GLY A 244 -9.31 5.06 10.84
CA GLY A 244 -9.59 3.78 11.51
C GLY A 244 -10.14 2.68 10.60
N GLU A 245 -10.49 2.99 9.36
CA GLU A 245 -10.87 1.97 8.38
C GLU A 245 -9.65 1.42 7.64
N ALA A 246 -9.71 0.13 7.28
CA ALA A 246 -8.64 -0.56 6.58
C ALA A 246 -9.14 -1.25 5.30
N MET A 247 -8.23 -1.44 4.36
CA MET A 247 -8.50 -2.06 3.07
C MET A 247 -7.30 -2.90 2.62
N PHE A 248 -7.57 -4.16 2.25
CA PHE A 248 -6.56 -5.04 1.69
C PHE A 248 -6.51 -4.89 0.16
N LEU A 249 -5.30 -4.86 -0.38
CA LEU A 249 -5.02 -4.73 -1.80
C LEU A 249 -4.53 -6.08 -2.33
N PHE A 250 -5.40 -6.73 -3.10
CA PHE A 250 -5.12 -8.06 -3.66
C PHE A 250 -4.18 -7.98 -4.87
N ALA A 251 -3.40 -9.03 -5.08
CA ALA A 251 -2.69 -9.23 -6.34
C ALA A 251 -3.68 -9.22 -7.53
N GLU A 252 -3.17 -8.92 -8.72
CA GLU A 252 -3.93 -8.93 -9.98
C GLU A 252 -5.09 -7.93 -10.02
N THR A 253 -5.10 -6.96 -9.11
CA THR A 253 -6.19 -6.00 -8.92
C THR A 253 -5.67 -4.57 -9.07
N PRO A 254 -6.19 -3.78 -10.03
CA PRO A 254 -5.80 -2.37 -10.18
C PRO A 254 -6.18 -1.54 -8.96
N HIS A 255 -5.26 -0.71 -8.50
CA HIS A 255 -5.47 0.17 -7.36
C HIS A 255 -4.56 1.40 -7.42
N ALA A 256 -4.93 2.45 -6.70
CA ALA A 256 -4.11 3.65 -6.54
C ALA A 256 -4.44 4.37 -5.23
N TYR A 257 -3.44 4.98 -4.61
CA TYR A 257 -3.62 5.94 -3.53
C TYR A 257 -3.65 7.35 -4.12
N LEU A 258 -4.63 8.14 -3.74
CA LEU A 258 -4.83 9.46 -4.35
C LEU A 258 -4.56 10.62 -3.40
N ASN A 259 -4.93 10.51 -2.14
CA ASN A 259 -4.69 11.55 -1.14
C ASN A 259 -4.91 11.03 0.28
N GLY A 260 -4.15 11.53 1.23
CA GLY A 260 -4.34 11.27 2.65
C GLY A 260 -3.13 10.61 3.31
N VAL A 261 -3.27 10.35 4.61
CA VAL A 261 -2.26 9.70 5.44
C VAL A 261 -2.77 8.36 5.93
N ALA A 262 -1.96 7.32 5.79
CA ALA A 262 -2.31 5.97 6.20
C ALA A 262 -1.09 5.21 6.71
N LEU A 263 -1.35 4.20 7.54
CA LEU A 263 -0.40 3.11 7.75
C LEU A 263 -0.50 2.15 6.57
N GLU A 264 0.63 1.70 6.05
CA GLU A 264 0.68 0.66 5.04
C GLU A 264 1.57 -0.48 5.51
N VAL A 265 1.08 -1.70 5.36
CA VAL A 265 1.88 -2.91 5.57
C VAL A 265 1.95 -3.66 4.26
N MET A 266 3.13 -4.09 3.88
CA MET A 266 3.34 -4.83 2.64
C MET A 266 4.36 -5.95 2.80
N ALA A 267 4.27 -6.97 1.96
CA ALA A 267 5.37 -7.92 1.78
C ALA A 267 6.56 -7.22 1.11
N ASN A 268 7.76 -7.74 1.32
CA ASN A 268 8.97 -7.19 0.71
C ASN A 268 9.00 -7.49 -0.79
N SER A 269 8.47 -6.58 -1.58
CA SER A 269 8.56 -6.61 -3.04
C SER A 269 8.49 -5.19 -3.61
N ASP A 270 9.22 -4.97 -4.70
CA ASP A 270 9.17 -3.74 -5.49
C ASP A 270 8.47 -3.96 -6.84
N ASN A 271 7.81 -5.10 -7.04
CA ASN A 271 7.16 -5.45 -8.29
C ASN A 271 5.89 -4.63 -8.51
N VAL A 272 5.90 -3.84 -9.58
CA VAL A 272 4.79 -2.97 -9.98
C VAL A 272 4.61 -3.04 -11.49
N LEU A 273 3.38 -3.35 -11.92
CA LEU A 273 2.91 -3.13 -13.29
C LEU A 273 2.05 -1.86 -13.26
N ARG A 274 2.49 -0.84 -14.00
CA ARG A 274 1.79 0.45 -14.02
C ARG A 274 0.59 0.40 -14.95
N ALA A 275 -0.47 1.10 -14.57
CA ALA A 275 -1.74 1.08 -15.30
C ALA A 275 -2.32 2.50 -15.50
N GLY A 276 -1.48 3.51 -15.55
CA GLY A 276 -1.86 4.90 -15.75
C GLY A 276 -1.43 5.84 -14.63
N LEU A 277 -1.70 7.12 -14.78
CA LEU A 277 -1.29 8.21 -13.90
C LEU A 277 0.22 8.22 -13.65
N THR A 278 0.98 8.06 -14.73
CA THR A 278 2.43 7.99 -14.68
C THR A 278 3.06 8.34 -16.02
N PRO A 279 4.21 9.07 -16.04
CA PRO A 279 5.02 9.24 -17.25
C PRO A 279 5.94 8.04 -17.53
N LYS A 280 6.00 7.06 -16.60
CA LYS A 280 6.90 5.91 -16.71
C LYS A 280 6.37 4.88 -17.70
N TYR A 281 7.26 3.98 -18.13
CA TYR A 281 6.94 2.89 -19.04
C TYR A 281 5.80 2.01 -18.53
N ILE A 282 4.88 1.67 -19.43
CA ILE A 282 3.77 0.74 -19.19
C ILE A 282 3.90 -0.42 -20.17
N ASP A 283 4.06 -1.62 -19.66
CA ASP A 283 4.04 -2.85 -20.43
C ASP A 283 2.59 -3.36 -20.48
N ILE A 284 1.83 -2.95 -21.49
CA ILE A 284 0.39 -3.24 -21.56
C ILE A 284 0.12 -4.73 -21.72
N PRO A 285 0.81 -5.51 -22.57
CA PRO A 285 0.60 -6.96 -22.64
C PRO A 285 0.86 -7.67 -21.31
N GLU A 286 1.92 -7.34 -20.62
CA GLU A 286 2.25 -7.92 -19.30
C GLU A 286 1.24 -7.50 -18.24
N LEU A 287 0.84 -6.24 -18.25
CA LEU A 287 -0.19 -5.71 -17.35
C LEU A 287 -1.51 -6.50 -17.51
N VAL A 288 -2.00 -6.61 -18.73
CA VAL A 288 -3.28 -7.32 -19.04
C VAL A 288 -3.21 -8.78 -18.63
N ALA A 289 -2.06 -9.44 -18.85
CA ALA A 289 -1.85 -10.83 -18.44
C ALA A 289 -1.91 -11.03 -16.92
N ASN A 290 -1.68 -9.97 -16.13
CA ASN A 290 -1.66 -10.02 -14.67
C ASN A 290 -2.86 -9.32 -14.03
N VAL A 291 -3.92 -9.02 -14.76
CA VAL A 291 -5.15 -8.42 -14.24
C VAL A 291 -6.28 -9.42 -14.29
N LYS A 292 -7.02 -9.53 -13.20
CA LYS A 292 -8.32 -10.19 -13.14
C LYS A 292 -9.41 -9.17 -13.46
N PHE A 293 -10.09 -9.35 -14.58
CA PHE A 293 -11.19 -8.48 -15.00
C PHE A 293 -12.51 -8.94 -14.38
N VAL A 294 -12.56 -8.85 -13.06
CA VAL A 294 -13.69 -9.29 -12.23
C VAL A 294 -14.13 -8.11 -11.37
N ALA A 295 -15.45 -7.89 -11.34
CA ALA A 295 -16.04 -6.86 -10.49
C ALA A 295 -15.92 -7.20 -9.00
N LYS A 296 -15.68 -6.18 -8.19
CA LYS A 296 -15.75 -6.28 -6.73
C LYS A 296 -16.72 -5.21 -6.21
N PRO A 297 -17.81 -5.63 -5.52
CA PRO A 297 -18.75 -4.67 -4.95
C PRO A 297 -18.08 -3.73 -3.95
N ALA A 298 -18.47 -2.46 -3.94
CA ALA A 298 -17.91 -1.46 -3.04
C ALA A 298 -18.07 -1.85 -1.56
N ALA A 299 -19.16 -2.53 -1.20
CA ALA A 299 -19.41 -3.01 0.16
C ALA A 299 -18.41 -4.08 0.66
N GLU A 300 -17.66 -4.69 -0.24
CA GLU A 300 -16.67 -5.76 0.08
C GLU A 300 -15.23 -5.26 0.11
N LEU A 301 -14.99 -3.96 -0.11
CA LEU A 301 -13.62 -3.43 -0.22
C LEU A 301 -12.92 -3.27 1.12
N LEU A 302 -13.65 -2.90 2.18
CA LEU A 302 -13.06 -2.67 3.49
C LEU A 302 -12.78 -3.98 4.21
N THR A 303 -11.66 -4.03 4.91
CA THR A 303 -11.30 -5.13 5.80
C THR A 303 -11.91 -4.86 7.18
N GLN A 304 -12.92 -5.66 7.56
CA GLN A 304 -13.59 -5.49 8.85
C GLN A 304 -12.77 -6.16 9.96
N PRO A 305 -12.44 -5.44 11.05
CA PRO A 305 -11.70 -6.01 12.15
C PRO A 305 -12.58 -6.93 13.00
N VAL A 306 -11.93 -7.89 13.65
CA VAL A 306 -12.51 -8.75 14.70
C VAL A 306 -12.03 -8.23 16.05
N LYS A 307 -12.98 -7.89 16.93
CA LYS A 307 -12.66 -7.35 18.25
C LYS A 307 -12.48 -8.47 19.28
N ASN A 308 -11.30 -8.46 19.94
CA ASN A 308 -10.95 -9.36 21.04
C ASN A 308 -10.47 -8.52 22.23
N GLY A 309 -11.38 -8.16 23.14
CA GLY A 309 -11.06 -7.28 24.26
C GLY A 309 -10.60 -5.90 23.77
N ALA A 310 -9.36 -5.53 24.09
CA ALA A 310 -8.74 -4.28 23.67
C ALA A 310 -8.10 -4.37 22.28
N GLU A 311 -8.04 -5.57 21.68
CA GLU A 311 -7.44 -5.80 20.36
C GLU A 311 -8.48 -5.76 19.25
N LEU A 312 -8.16 -5.07 18.17
CA LEU A 312 -8.82 -5.15 16.86
C LEU A 312 -7.89 -5.91 15.91
N ASP A 313 -8.24 -7.15 15.58
CA ASP A 313 -7.50 -7.97 14.62
C ASP A 313 -8.07 -7.79 13.22
N PHE A 314 -7.25 -7.40 12.26
CA PHE A 314 -7.65 -7.23 10.87
C PHE A 314 -7.32 -8.50 10.09
N PRO A 315 -8.33 -9.28 9.63
CA PRO A 315 -8.09 -10.50 8.87
C PRO A 315 -7.34 -10.22 7.57
N ILE A 316 -6.22 -10.93 7.35
CA ILE A 316 -5.34 -10.76 6.20
C ILE A 316 -5.14 -12.12 5.54
N PRO A 317 -5.36 -12.25 4.21
CA PRO A 317 -5.37 -13.55 3.52
C PRO A 317 -3.97 -14.00 3.04
N VAL A 318 -2.89 -13.49 3.66
CA VAL A 318 -1.50 -13.86 3.35
C VAL A 318 -0.73 -14.10 4.64
N ASP A 319 0.33 -14.89 4.55
CA ASP A 319 1.18 -15.22 5.71
C ASP A 319 2.33 -14.22 5.90
N ASP A 320 2.56 -13.34 4.94
CA ASP A 320 3.67 -12.38 4.93
C ASP A 320 3.60 -11.40 6.09
N PHE A 321 2.39 -11.05 6.54
CA PHE A 321 2.15 -10.19 7.71
C PHE A 321 0.76 -10.39 8.30
N ALA A 322 0.64 -10.00 9.57
CA ALA A 322 -0.61 -9.80 10.29
C ALA A 322 -0.62 -8.39 10.87
N PHE A 323 -1.79 -7.83 11.09
CA PHE A 323 -1.96 -6.46 11.58
C PHE A 323 -3.06 -6.41 12.63
N SER A 324 -2.77 -5.75 13.75
CA SER A 324 -3.74 -5.50 14.81
C SER A 324 -3.56 -4.12 15.43
N LEU A 325 -4.64 -3.60 16.02
CA LEU A 325 -4.64 -2.40 16.85
C LEU A 325 -4.97 -2.78 18.28
N HIS A 326 -4.34 -2.11 19.23
CA HIS A 326 -4.59 -2.27 20.65
C HIS A 326 -5.01 -0.93 21.25
N ASP A 327 -6.20 -0.89 21.86
CA ASP A 327 -6.63 0.21 22.70
C ASP A 327 -5.84 0.14 24.01
N LEU A 328 -5.15 1.22 24.36
CA LEU A 328 -4.32 1.28 25.55
C LEU A 328 -5.12 1.78 26.77
N SER A 329 -4.79 1.23 27.92
CA SER A 329 -5.31 1.67 29.21
C SER A 329 -4.18 1.74 30.23
N ALA A 330 -4.48 2.26 31.44
CA ALA A 330 -3.51 2.27 32.54
C ALA A 330 -3.13 0.86 33.00
N ASP A 331 -4.02 -0.13 32.78
CA ASP A 331 -3.76 -1.51 33.11
C ASP A 331 -2.87 -2.16 32.06
N GLU A 332 -1.87 -2.91 32.50
CA GLU A 332 -0.98 -3.65 31.60
C GLU A 332 -1.69 -4.82 30.95
N THR A 333 -1.64 -4.89 29.63
CA THR A 333 -2.17 -5.98 28.83
C THR A 333 -1.04 -6.72 28.11
N ALA A 334 -1.03 -8.04 28.15
CA ALA A 334 -0.04 -8.83 27.44
C ALA A 334 -0.33 -8.88 25.94
N ILE A 335 0.73 -8.66 25.15
CA ILE A 335 0.74 -8.87 23.70
C ILE A 335 1.73 -9.98 23.40
N ALA A 336 1.26 -11.04 22.76
CA ALA A 336 2.09 -12.20 22.44
C ALA A 336 1.99 -12.57 20.97
N GLN A 337 3.12 -12.97 20.39
CA GLN A 337 3.23 -13.58 19.06
C GLN A 337 4.42 -14.53 19.04
N GLU A 338 4.42 -15.46 18.09
CA GLU A 338 5.53 -16.42 17.87
C GLU A 338 6.58 -15.89 16.88
N SER A 339 6.48 -14.64 16.51
CA SER A 339 7.33 -13.96 15.53
C SER A 339 7.90 -12.67 16.10
N ALA A 340 8.77 -12.03 15.33
CA ALA A 340 9.07 -10.62 15.53
C ALA A 340 7.82 -9.75 15.35
N ALA A 341 7.79 -8.59 16.00
CA ALA A 341 6.76 -7.59 15.82
C ALA A 341 7.37 -6.19 15.71
N ILE A 342 6.71 -5.33 14.94
CA ILE A 342 6.91 -3.88 15.01
C ILE A 342 5.67 -3.28 15.64
N LEU A 343 5.88 -2.53 16.73
CA LEU A 343 4.85 -1.81 17.46
C LEU A 343 4.98 -0.32 17.16
N PHE A 344 3.87 0.31 16.79
CA PHE A 344 3.83 1.72 16.41
C PHE A 344 2.79 2.47 17.25
N CYS A 345 3.19 3.53 17.93
CA CYS A 345 2.27 4.38 18.67
C CYS A 345 1.50 5.29 17.70
N VAL A 346 0.22 4.97 17.48
CA VAL A 346 -0.65 5.72 16.56
C VAL A 346 -1.05 7.06 17.16
N GLU A 347 -1.45 7.03 18.43
CA GLU A 347 -1.87 8.20 19.20
C GLU A 347 -1.72 7.92 20.71
N GLY A 348 -1.68 8.97 21.50
CA GLY A 348 -1.50 8.88 22.95
C GLY A 348 -0.04 8.62 23.35
N GLU A 349 0.18 7.69 24.24
CA GLU A 349 1.51 7.26 24.69
C GLU A 349 1.46 5.79 25.07
N ALA A 350 2.36 4.99 24.53
CA ALA A 350 2.47 3.58 24.83
C ALA A 350 3.70 3.30 25.70
N THR A 351 3.52 2.51 26.75
CA THR A 351 4.62 1.98 27.56
C THR A 351 4.68 0.48 27.37
N LEU A 352 5.83 -0.01 26.92
CA LEU A 352 6.13 -1.43 26.75
C LEU A 352 6.93 -1.91 27.96
N HIS A 353 6.54 -3.06 28.52
CA HIS A 353 7.18 -3.64 29.70
C HIS A 353 7.64 -5.07 29.39
N LYS A 354 8.89 -5.36 29.69
CA LYS A 354 9.47 -6.72 29.64
C LYS A 354 10.41 -6.90 30.82
N ASP A 355 10.09 -7.80 31.73
CA ASP A 355 10.83 -8.01 32.97
C ASP A 355 11.03 -6.67 33.74
N SER A 356 12.25 -6.22 33.95
CA SER A 356 12.56 -4.91 34.53
C SER A 356 12.72 -3.76 33.51
N GLU A 357 12.66 -4.09 32.21
CA GLU A 357 12.79 -3.09 31.15
C GLU A 357 11.48 -2.36 30.88
N ARG A 358 11.61 -1.09 30.59
CA ARG A 358 10.49 -0.22 30.22
C ARG A 358 10.90 0.65 29.02
N LEU A 359 10.03 0.69 28.00
CA LEU A 359 10.22 1.52 26.82
C LEU A 359 8.97 2.33 26.55
N VAL A 360 9.10 3.65 26.47
CA VAL A 360 8.00 4.57 26.18
C VAL A 360 8.03 4.97 24.71
N LEU A 361 6.89 4.85 24.04
CA LEU A 361 6.67 5.31 22.67
C LEU A 361 5.69 6.47 22.66
N LYS A 362 6.11 7.58 22.09
CA LYS A 362 5.25 8.72 21.76
C LYS A 362 4.61 8.53 20.39
N PRO A 363 3.58 9.30 20.02
CA PRO A 363 2.96 9.18 18.70
C PRO A 363 4.00 9.28 17.56
N GLY A 364 3.96 8.34 16.63
CA GLY A 364 4.90 8.25 15.51
C GLY A 364 6.19 7.48 15.80
N GLU A 365 6.43 7.12 17.06
CA GLU A 365 7.55 6.27 17.44
C GLU A 365 7.18 4.78 17.35
N SER A 366 8.18 3.96 17.08
CA SER A 366 8.02 2.51 16.91
C SER A 366 9.12 1.73 17.62
N ALA A 367 8.82 0.47 17.91
CA ALA A 367 9.76 -0.46 18.52
C ALA A 367 9.76 -1.81 17.81
N PHE A 368 10.92 -2.42 17.77
CA PHE A 368 11.09 -3.80 17.38
C PHE A 368 11.06 -4.71 18.62
N VAL A 369 10.22 -5.73 18.56
CA VAL A 369 10.14 -6.79 19.58
C VAL A 369 10.52 -8.09 18.92
N ALA A 370 11.63 -8.68 19.31
CA ALA A 370 12.06 -9.96 18.78
C ALA A 370 11.16 -11.10 19.23
N ALA A 371 11.09 -12.19 18.47
CA ALA A 371 10.25 -13.34 18.81
C ALA A 371 10.58 -13.91 20.21
N ASN A 372 11.87 -13.98 20.57
CA ASN A 372 12.30 -14.46 21.89
C ASN A 372 12.05 -13.48 23.03
N GLU A 373 11.62 -12.25 22.74
CA GLU A 373 11.18 -11.27 23.75
C GLU A 373 9.68 -11.32 24.05
N SER A 374 8.89 -12.00 23.22
CA SER A 374 7.46 -12.18 23.44
C SER A 374 7.16 -13.11 24.63
N PRO A 375 6.11 -12.86 25.45
CA PRO A 375 5.22 -11.70 25.39
C PRO A 375 5.82 -10.44 25.98
N VAL A 376 5.30 -9.29 25.55
CA VAL A 376 5.52 -8.01 26.21
C VAL A 376 4.20 -7.52 26.79
N ARG A 377 4.24 -6.69 27.82
CA ARG A 377 3.03 -6.04 28.37
C ARG A 377 3.01 -4.58 27.90
N VAL A 378 1.83 -4.09 27.63
CA VAL A 378 1.62 -2.71 27.18
C VAL A 378 0.60 -2.00 28.05
N SER A 379 0.84 -0.73 28.31
CA SER A 379 -0.09 0.18 28.99
C SER A 379 0.03 1.57 28.39
N GLY A 380 -0.87 2.47 28.74
CA GLY A 380 -0.82 3.84 28.30
C GLY A 380 -2.16 4.43 27.93
N THR A 381 -2.16 5.34 26.97
CA THR A 381 -3.35 6.00 26.43
C THR A 381 -3.33 5.94 24.91
N GLY A 382 -4.50 6.01 24.27
CA GLY A 382 -4.60 5.98 22.83
C GLY A 382 -4.48 4.59 22.23
N ARG A 383 -3.77 4.46 21.11
CA ARG A 383 -3.73 3.20 20.33
C ARG A 383 -2.32 2.84 19.88
N LEU A 384 -2.06 1.54 19.91
CA LEU A 384 -0.82 0.91 19.45
C LEU A 384 -1.12 -0.01 18.27
N ALA A 385 -0.47 0.19 17.13
CA ALA A 385 -0.51 -0.72 16.00
C ALA A 385 0.57 -1.79 16.13
N ARG A 386 0.25 -3.02 15.74
CA ARG A 386 1.18 -4.13 15.71
C ARG A 386 1.20 -4.81 14.35
N VAL A 387 2.39 -4.96 13.77
CA VAL A 387 2.65 -5.78 12.59
C VAL A 387 3.53 -6.96 13.01
N PHE A 388 3.11 -8.16 12.65
CA PHE A 388 3.73 -9.42 13.08
C PHE A 388 3.38 -10.55 12.10
N ASN A 389 3.70 -11.80 12.41
CA ASN A 389 3.30 -12.95 11.63
C ASN A 389 2.47 -13.93 12.48
N LYS A 390 1.47 -14.52 11.83
CA LYS A 390 0.68 -15.66 12.34
C LYS A 390 0.93 -16.84 11.39
N LEU A 391 1.73 -17.82 11.80
CA LEU A 391 2.05 -19.02 10.99
C LEU A 391 1.64 -20.30 11.71
#